data_3e030f553a37a44217b46d6c4dd13d59
#
_entry.id   3e030f553a37a44217b46d6c4dd13d59
#
_cell.length_a   1.000
_cell.length_b   1.000
_cell.length_c   1.000
_cell.angle_alpha   90.00
_cell.angle_beta   90.00
_cell.angle_gamma   90.00
#
_symmetry.space_group_name_H-M   'P 1'
#
loop_
_entity.id
_entity.type
_entity.pdbx_description
1 polymer ?
#
loop_
_entity_poly.entity_id
_entity_poly.type
_entity_poly.pdbx_seq_one_letter_code
_entity_poly.pdbx_strand_id
1 'polypeptide(L)'
;MKDKDDSLTKKDALQNINAALRRAALIYHYFSRTLVDEFGEERGLELIRKAIKAYGDHVGKDAREKALKKGLSLTPENFASDLPDLAWETETVIVDGEERVRVHHCPLAAEWLEWSDPKIARLYCSVDQAKMKGFNPDYEYVHIKNILDGDPFCELAVRKTDEGIEAKNGTVTNTKTEEVSEAEIKDTVRWLYGRYTRDDLMSMNPVCLRALFRERVHHTIEVDLYPHLLGKKKIRPNYGREPELILDIWRQRGFPENEPDIEWGKTYITLAKKLREGEKATLSEPDPLDFTENDVENVKRLFWDRRSVRDWIPGKEIPNEMIEQVLEAGRAAPTGCNLEIVRFVVIRDPEEAKMVWSDIPTPMDSCALIVVCYDKRVYATLGHDRLVPHNQLYDCAAAADHMCLMAHALGLGAVWLTRTEKTAQTFKEKYGLPDYLEPALHIAVGWSAIKTIKSQRMPLKEMIIE
;
A
#
# COMPACT_ATOMS: atom_id res chain seq x y z
N MET A 1 3.88 -42.19 6.87
CA MET A 1 3.79 -41.16 5.83
C MET A 1 2.30 -40.87 5.69
N LYS A 2 1.85 -39.71 6.15
CA LYS A 2 0.47 -39.26 5.94
C LYS A 2 0.44 -38.60 4.59
N ASP A 3 -0.44 -39.05 3.70
CA ASP A 3 -0.75 -38.39 2.45
C ASP A 3 -1.15 -36.93 2.79
N LYS A 4 -0.33 -35.98 2.33
CA LYS A 4 -0.77 -34.58 2.27
C LYS A 4 -1.83 -34.51 1.19
N ASP A 5 -3.03 -34.14 1.58
CA ASP A 5 -4.08 -33.76 0.65
C ASP A 5 -3.55 -32.60 -0.21
N ASP A 6 -3.25 -32.88 -1.47
CA ASP A 6 -2.68 -31.94 -2.46
C ASP A 6 -3.76 -31.03 -3.07
N SER A 7 -4.93 -30.91 -2.44
CA SER A 7 -6.00 -30.04 -2.91
C SER A 7 -5.68 -28.56 -2.56
N LEU A 8 -5.44 -27.75 -3.58
CA LEU A 8 -5.37 -26.29 -3.46
C LEU A 8 -6.74 -25.78 -2.96
N THR A 9 -6.71 -25.02 -1.86
CA THR A 9 -7.94 -24.34 -1.42
C THR A 9 -8.31 -23.25 -2.43
N LYS A 10 -9.62 -22.90 -2.53
CA LYS A 10 -10.09 -21.79 -3.37
C LYS A 10 -9.35 -20.48 -3.06
N LYS A 11 -9.00 -20.26 -1.80
CA LYS A 11 -8.22 -19.11 -1.32
C LYS A 11 -6.80 -19.11 -1.89
N ASP A 12 -6.11 -20.25 -1.84
CA ASP A 12 -4.74 -20.37 -2.38
C ASP A 12 -4.72 -20.22 -3.91
N ALA A 13 -5.72 -20.79 -4.59
CA ALA A 13 -5.89 -20.62 -6.03
C ALA A 13 -6.07 -19.14 -6.40
N LEU A 14 -6.94 -18.42 -5.69
CA LEU A 14 -7.19 -17.00 -5.91
C LEU A 14 -5.94 -16.15 -5.65
N GLN A 15 -5.17 -16.45 -4.60
CA GLN A 15 -3.91 -15.75 -4.33
C GLN A 15 -2.89 -15.95 -5.46
N ASN A 16 -2.75 -17.16 -5.97
CA ASN A 16 -1.84 -17.46 -7.06
C ASN A 16 -2.25 -16.77 -8.38
N ILE A 17 -3.55 -16.76 -8.69
CA ILE A 17 -4.10 -16.09 -9.85
C ILE A 17 -3.84 -14.57 -9.75
N ASN A 18 -4.17 -13.95 -8.62
CA ASN A 18 -3.94 -12.52 -8.41
C ASN A 18 -2.45 -12.15 -8.51
N ALA A 19 -1.56 -12.98 -8.00
CA ALA A 19 -0.12 -12.76 -8.14
C ALA A 19 0.35 -12.83 -9.61
N ALA A 20 -0.19 -13.76 -10.41
CA ALA A 20 0.10 -13.88 -11.83
C ALA A 20 -0.45 -12.67 -12.63
N LEU A 21 -1.67 -12.26 -12.34
CA LEU A 21 -2.30 -11.10 -13.00
C LEU A 21 -1.60 -9.80 -12.66
N ARG A 22 -1.21 -9.61 -11.40
CA ARG A 22 -0.38 -8.49 -10.99
C ARG A 22 0.93 -8.43 -11.76
N ARG A 23 1.62 -9.56 -11.90
CA ARG A 23 2.84 -9.65 -12.71
C ARG A 23 2.59 -9.24 -14.16
N ALA A 24 1.49 -9.70 -14.76
CA ALA A 24 1.11 -9.32 -16.11
C ALA A 24 0.83 -7.82 -16.23
N ALA A 25 0.12 -7.23 -15.27
CA ALA A 25 -0.16 -5.80 -15.22
C ALA A 25 1.12 -4.96 -15.13
N LEU A 26 2.08 -5.34 -14.28
CA LEU A 26 3.36 -4.66 -14.14
C LEU A 26 4.23 -4.80 -15.40
N ILE A 27 4.29 -5.99 -16.01
CA ILE A 27 5.02 -6.19 -17.27
C ILE A 27 4.44 -5.27 -18.34
N TYR A 28 3.11 -5.25 -18.50
CA TYR A 28 2.45 -4.36 -19.45
C TYR A 28 2.77 -2.89 -19.16
N HIS A 29 2.71 -2.46 -17.90
CA HIS A 29 3.02 -1.09 -17.51
C HIS A 29 4.45 -0.70 -17.94
N TYR A 30 5.46 -1.46 -17.54
CA TYR A 30 6.85 -1.11 -17.82
C TYR A 30 7.20 -1.16 -19.30
N PHE A 31 6.74 -2.19 -20.04
CA PHE A 31 6.93 -2.22 -21.49
C PHE A 31 6.25 -1.06 -22.19
N SER A 32 5.03 -0.75 -21.82
CA SER A 32 4.27 0.34 -22.41
C SER A 32 4.89 1.69 -22.09
N ARG A 33 5.33 1.89 -20.87
CA ARG A 33 6.01 3.12 -20.45
C ARG A 33 7.31 3.31 -21.21
N THR A 34 8.13 2.26 -21.31
CA THR A 34 9.38 2.31 -22.10
C THR A 34 9.12 2.68 -23.56
N LEU A 35 8.07 2.14 -24.18
CA LEU A 35 7.74 2.49 -25.57
C LEU A 35 7.36 3.98 -25.70
N VAL A 36 6.63 4.52 -24.73
CA VAL A 36 6.29 5.95 -24.74
C VAL A 36 7.52 6.83 -24.48
N ASP A 37 8.37 6.44 -23.55
CA ASP A 37 9.58 7.21 -23.20
C ASP A 37 10.61 7.21 -24.35
N GLU A 38 10.79 6.09 -25.07
CA GLU A 38 11.76 5.95 -26.16
C GLU A 38 11.28 6.53 -27.50
N PHE A 39 9.97 6.39 -27.81
CA PHE A 39 9.44 6.77 -29.13
C PHE A 39 8.55 8.01 -29.12
N GLY A 40 8.32 8.62 -27.95
CA GLY A 40 7.38 9.70 -27.74
C GLY A 40 5.93 9.20 -27.60
N GLU A 41 5.05 10.06 -27.04
CA GLU A 41 3.66 9.68 -26.65
C GLU A 41 2.88 9.11 -27.85
N GLU A 42 2.81 9.82 -28.97
CA GLU A 42 1.98 9.43 -30.11
C GLU A 42 2.41 8.07 -30.69
N ARG A 43 3.69 7.92 -30.99
CA ARG A 43 4.22 6.69 -31.57
C ARG A 43 4.24 5.53 -30.57
N GLY A 44 4.56 5.80 -29.30
CA GLY A 44 4.50 4.81 -28.22
C GLY A 44 3.11 4.23 -28.05
N LEU A 45 2.07 5.08 -27.97
CA LEU A 45 0.68 4.64 -27.88
C LEU A 45 0.21 3.85 -29.10
N GLU A 46 0.66 4.21 -30.31
CA GLU A 46 0.38 3.44 -31.53
C GLU A 46 0.96 2.02 -31.47
N LEU A 47 2.23 1.89 -31.06
CA LEU A 47 2.90 0.60 -30.92
C LEU A 47 2.23 -0.29 -29.85
N ILE A 48 1.81 0.30 -28.74
CA ILE A 48 1.07 -0.40 -27.69
C ILE A 48 -0.26 -0.95 -28.25
N ARG A 49 -1.07 -0.11 -28.91
CA ARG A 49 -2.33 -0.55 -29.53
C ARG A 49 -2.12 -1.70 -30.51
N LYS A 50 -1.08 -1.62 -31.34
CA LYS A 50 -0.74 -2.68 -32.29
C LYS A 50 -0.39 -4.00 -31.60
N ALA A 51 0.40 -3.93 -30.51
CA ALA A 51 0.76 -5.11 -29.73
C ALA A 51 -0.45 -5.76 -29.05
N ILE A 52 -1.30 -4.97 -28.40
CA ILE A 52 -2.50 -5.45 -27.71
C ILE A 52 -3.51 -6.06 -28.70
N LYS A 53 -3.69 -5.42 -29.85
CA LYS A 53 -4.52 -5.98 -30.92
C LYS A 53 -4.02 -7.34 -31.40
N ALA A 54 -2.70 -7.45 -31.65
CA ALA A 54 -2.09 -8.69 -32.11
C ALA A 54 -2.26 -9.82 -31.07
N TYR A 55 -2.09 -9.51 -29.79
CA TYR A 55 -2.34 -10.44 -28.69
C TYR A 55 -3.80 -10.89 -28.63
N GLY A 56 -4.74 -9.93 -28.66
CA GLY A 56 -6.17 -10.24 -28.64
C GLY A 56 -6.61 -11.09 -29.86
N ASP A 57 -6.15 -10.73 -31.05
CA ASP A 57 -6.41 -11.51 -32.29
C ASP A 57 -5.89 -12.96 -32.18
N HIS A 58 -4.72 -13.17 -31.56
CA HIS A 58 -4.14 -14.50 -31.32
C HIS A 58 -5.02 -15.34 -30.39
N VAL A 59 -5.41 -14.77 -29.23
CA VAL A 59 -6.25 -15.46 -28.22
C VAL A 59 -7.62 -15.77 -28.80
N GLY A 60 -8.22 -14.83 -29.54
CA GLY A 60 -9.53 -15.04 -30.19
C GLY A 60 -9.49 -16.17 -31.19
N LYS A 61 -8.45 -16.26 -32.03
CA LYS A 61 -8.27 -17.35 -33.00
C LYS A 61 -8.08 -18.71 -32.31
N ASP A 62 -7.29 -18.77 -31.24
CA ASP A 62 -7.12 -19.99 -30.46
C ASP A 62 -8.45 -20.47 -29.82
N ALA A 63 -9.21 -19.53 -29.25
CA ALA A 63 -10.56 -19.84 -28.73
C ALA A 63 -11.51 -20.34 -29.84
N ARG A 64 -11.46 -19.74 -31.05
CA ARG A 64 -12.20 -20.17 -32.21
C ARG A 64 -11.88 -21.62 -32.62
N GLU A 65 -10.58 -21.92 -32.74
CA GLU A 65 -10.14 -23.28 -33.07
C GLU A 65 -10.58 -24.31 -32.02
N LYS A 66 -10.49 -23.97 -30.74
CA LYS A 66 -10.95 -24.83 -29.64
C LYS A 66 -12.45 -25.09 -29.69
N ALA A 67 -13.27 -24.08 -30.00
CA ALA A 67 -14.70 -24.20 -30.13
C ALA A 67 -15.08 -25.12 -31.34
N LEU A 68 -14.45 -24.88 -32.49
CA LEU A 68 -14.65 -25.70 -33.69
C LEU A 68 -14.25 -27.17 -33.49
N LYS A 69 -13.13 -27.42 -32.81
CA LYS A 69 -12.71 -28.80 -32.47
C LYS A 69 -13.69 -29.53 -31.58
N LYS A 70 -14.47 -28.79 -30.76
CA LYS A 70 -15.52 -29.33 -29.88
C LYS A 70 -16.90 -29.39 -30.58
N GLY A 71 -17.01 -28.96 -31.83
CA GLY A 71 -18.26 -28.91 -32.56
C GLY A 71 -19.24 -27.83 -32.09
N LEU A 72 -18.72 -26.78 -31.41
CA LEU A 72 -19.52 -25.68 -30.88
C LEU A 72 -19.73 -24.61 -31.96
N SER A 73 -20.86 -23.91 -31.90
CA SER A 73 -21.11 -22.71 -32.69
C SER A 73 -20.22 -21.56 -32.24
N LEU A 74 -19.88 -20.64 -33.16
CA LEU A 74 -19.05 -19.48 -32.83
C LEU A 74 -19.92 -18.31 -32.33
N THR A 75 -20.76 -18.57 -31.33
CA THR A 75 -21.58 -17.57 -30.67
C THR A 75 -20.89 -17.11 -29.36
N PRO A 76 -21.21 -15.92 -28.85
CA PRO A 76 -20.54 -15.36 -27.66
C PRO A 76 -20.53 -16.29 -26.43
N GLU A 77 -21.58 -17.10 -26.25
CA GLU A 77 -21.73 -18.04 -25.14
C GLU A 77 -20.69 -19.16 -25.19
N ASN A 78 -20.12 -19.43 -26.35
CA ASN A 78 -19.07 -20.44 -26.55
C ASN A 78 -17.65 -19.85 -26.61
N PHE A 79 -17.54 -18.57 -26.38
CA PHE A 79 -16.23 -17.92 -26.26
C PHE A 79 -15.57 -18.27 -24.91
N ALA A 80 -14.47 -19.00 -24.97
CA ALA A 80 -13.65 -19.30 -23.79
C ALA A 80 -12.46 -18.33 -23.70
N SER A 81 -12.47 -17.44 -22.73
CA SER A 81 -11.36 -16.54 -22.45
C SER A 81 -10.09 -17.31 -22.01
N ASP A 82 -8.94 -16.71 -22.21
CA ASP A 82 -7.66 -17.16 -21.68
C ASP A 82 -7.44 -16.78 -20.20
N LEU A 83 -8.38 -16.04 -19.62
CA LEU A 83 -8.33 -15.57 -18.25
C LEU A 83 -9.18 -16.45 -17.33
N PRO A 84 -8.69 -16.77 -16.13
CA PRO A 84 -9.45 -17.55 -15.16
C PRO A 84 -10.58 -16.70 -14.56
N ASP A 85 -11.81 -17.19 -14.63
CA ASP A 85 -13.01 -16.49 -14.12
C ASP A 85 -12.95 -16.16 -12.62
N LEU A 86 -12.17 -16.92 -11.87
CA LEU A 86 -12.11 -16.83 -10.41
C LEU A 86 -11.63 -15.47 -9.88
N ALA A 87 -10.87 -14.70 -10.68
CA ALA A 87 -10.29 -13.43 -10.25
C ALA A 87 -11.14 -12.19 -10.62
N TRP A 88 -12.15 -12.37 -11.47
CA TRP A 88 -13.08 -11.31 -11.85
C TRP A 88 -14.39 -11.48 -11.12
N GLU A 89 -14.88 -10.39 -10.51
CA GLU A 89 -16.25 -10.37 -10.03
C GLU A 89 -17.14 -9.77 -11.11
N THR A 90 -17.94 -10.61 -11.68
CA THR A 90 -18.85 -10.24 -12.76
C THR A 90 -20.29 -10.51 -12.38
N GLU A 91 -21.21 -9.66 -12.84
CA GLU A 91 -22.63 -9.91 -12.82
C GLU A 91 -23.23 -9.66 -14.21
N THR A 92 -24.23 -10.44 -14.56
CA THR A 92 -25.00 -10.20 -15.77
C THR A 92 -26.27 -9.40 -15.41
N VAL A 93 -26.50 -8.29 -16.11
CA VAL A 93 -27.64 -7.41 -15.91
C VAL A 93 -28.38 -7.19 -17.25
N ILE A 94 -29.67 -6.88 -17.17
CA ILE A 94 -30.44 -6.45 -18.34
C ILE A 94 -30.71 -4.95 -18.21
N VAL A 95 -30.19 -4.16 -19.16
CA VAL A 95 -30.38 -2.71 -19.22
C VAL A 95 -31.00 -2.35 -20.56
N ASP A 96 -32.18 -1.77 -20.53
CA ASP A 96 -32.94 -1.40 -21.73
C ASP A 96 -33.16 -2.57 -22.69
N GLY A 97 -33.29 -3.79 -22.15
CA GLY A 97 -33.48 -5.01 -22.93
C GLY A 97 -32.19 -5.61 -23.50
N GLU A 98 -31.02 -5.02 -23.23
CA GLU A 98 -29.72 -5.51 -23.64
C GLU A 98 -29.06 -6.24 -22.47
N GLU A 99 -28.53 -7.45 -22.69
CA GLU A 99 -27.73 -8.16 -21.72
C GLU A 99 -26.33 -7.55 -21.66
N ARG A 100 -25.91 -7.17 -20.46
CA ARG A 100 -24.61 -6.56 -20.19
C ARG A 100 -23.90 -7.30 -19.08
N VAL A 101 -22.58 -7.36 -19.17
CA VAL A 101 -21.73 -7.86 -18.11
C VAL A 101 -21.11 -6.67 -17.38
N ARG A 102 -21.37 -6.57 -16.08
CA ARG A 102 -20.68 -5.66 -15.19
C ARG A 102 -19.49 -6.36 -14.56
N VAL A 103 -18.35 -5.72 -14.62
CA VAL A 103 -17.12 -6.18 -13.96
C VAL A 103 -16.82 -5.23 -12.81
N HIS A 104 -17.15 -5.65 -11.61
CA HIS A 104 -16.93 -4.85 -10.41
C HIS A 104 -15.48 -4.90 -9.98
N HIS A 105 -14.73 -5.95 -10.34
CA HIS A 105 -13.30 -6.06 -10.10
C HIS A 105 -12.54 -6.54 -11.33
N CYS A 106 -11.56 -5.75 -11.70
CA CYS A 106 -10.53 -6.13 -12.65
C CYS A 106 -9.17 -6.06 -11.92
N PRO A 107 -8.53 -7.19 -11.63
CA PRO A 107 -7.26 -7.21 -10.92
C PRO A 107 -6.13 -6.48 -11.68
N LEU A 108 -6.23 -6.39 -13.00
CA LEU A 108 -5.30 -5.61 -13.82
C LEU A 108 -5.53 -4.11 -13.64
N ALA A 109 -6.79 -3.66 -13.70
CA ALA A 109 -7.13 -2.25 -13.51
C ALA A 109 -6.78 -1.78 -12.09
N ALA A 110 -6.98 -2.62 -11.07
CA ALA A 110 -6.59 -2.33 -9.70
C ALA A 110 -5.09 -1.98 -9.58
N GLU A 111 -4.22 -2.74 -10.24
CA GLU A 111 -2.78 -2.46 -10.26
C GLU A 111 -2.46 -1.19 -11.07
N TRP A 112 -3.10 -0.98 -12.22
CA TRP A 112 -2.82 0.17 -13.08
C TRP A 112 -3.31 1.50 -12.51
N LEU A 113 -4.37 1.48 -11.73
CA LEU A 113 -4.83 2.67 -11.02
C LEU A 113 -3.81 3.18 -9.99
N GLU A 114 -2.93 2.29 -9.48
CA GLU A 114 -1.86 2.68 -8.58
C GLU A 114 -0.61 3.20 -9.29
N TRP A 115 -0.23 2.57 -10.41
CA TRP A 115 1.12 2.71 -10.96
C TRP A 115 1.16 3.27 -12.38
N SER A 116 0.05 3.33 -13.10
CA SER A 116 0.05 3.61 -14.53
C SER A 116 -0.61 4.94 -14.88
N ASP A 117 -0.15 5.52 -15.99
CA ASP A 117 -0.91 6.53 -16.70
C ASP A 117 -2.25 5.89 -17.17
N PRO A 118 -3.41 6.45 -16.79
CA PRO A 118 -4.71 5.92 -17.20
C PRO A 118 -4.85 5.76 -18.71
N LYS A 119 -4.24 6.64 -19.52
CA LYS A 119 -4.26 6.54 -20.99
C LYS A 119 -3.56 5.27 -21.47
N ILE A 120 -2.41 4.94 -20.91
CA ILE A 120 -1.65 3.73 -21.25
C ILE A 120 -2.42 2.49 -20.78
N ALA A 121 -2.88 2.51 -19.53
CA ALA A 121 -3.64 1.41 -18.95
C ALA A 121 -4.92 1.09 -19.76
N ARG A 122 -5.64 2.12 -20.15
CA ARG A 122 -6.89 2.01 -20.92
C ARG A 122 -6.73 1.31 -22.27
N LEU A 123 -5.56 1.43 -22.90
CA LEU A 123 -5.28 0.77 -24.16
C LEU A 123 -5.35 -0.76 -24.08
N TYR A 124 -4.99 -1.34 -22.93
CA TYR A 124 -5.08 -2.78 -22.74
C TYR A 124 -6.51 -3.30 -22.88
N CYS A 125 -7.51 -2.54 -22.44
CA CYS A 125 -8.91 -2.95 -22.51
C CYS A 125 -9.41 -3.18 -23.97
N SER A 126 -8.68 -2.69 -24.99
CA SER A 126 -8.97 -3.01 -26.39
C SER A 126 -8.69 -4.48 -26.74
N VAL A 127 -8.07 -5.24 -25.84
CA VAL A 127 -7.85 -6.68 -25.98
C VAL A 127 -9.16 -7.45 -26.12
N ASP A 128 -10.21 -7.05 -25.39
CA ASP A 128 -11.50 -7.76 -25.41
C ASP A 128 -12.18 -7.67 -26.78
N GLN A 129 -12.14 -6.49 -27.39
CA GLN A 129 -12.61 -6.29 -28.76
C GLN A 129 -11.81 -7.14 -29.78
N ALA A 130 -10.49 -7.16 -29.63
CA ALA A 130 -9.62 -7.95 -30.51
C ALA A 130 -9.84 -9.45 -30.34
N LYS A 131 -10.03 -9.93 -29.10
CA LYS A 131 -10.35 -11.33 -28.79
C LYS A 131 -11.67 -11.76 -29.44
N MET A 132 -12.74 -10.98 -29.26
CA MET A 132 -14.05 -11.29 -29.87
C MET A 132 -13.98 -11.29 -31.39
N LYS A 133 -13.32 -10.29 -31.98
CA LYS A 133 -13.14 -10.20 -33.44
C LYS A 133 -12.33 -11.37 -34.01
N GLY A 134 -11.31 -11.84 -33.28
CA GLY A 134 -10.54 -13.04 -33.63
C GLY A 134 -11.33 -14.32 -33.49
N PHE A 135 -12.28 -14.41 -32.55
CA PHE A 135 -13.18 -15.54 -32.36
C PHE A 135 -14.28 -15.58 -33.41
N ASN A 136 -15.05 -14.50 -33.53
CA ASN A 136 -16.07 -14.33 -34.57
C ASN A 136 -16.20 -12.83 -34.91
N PRO A 137 -15.87 -12.43 -36.17
CA PRO A 137 -15.91 -11.03 -36.58
C PRO A 137 -17.34 -10.46 -36.69
N ASP A 138 -18.37 -11.31 -36.62
CA ASP A 138 -19.78 -10.88 -36.64
C ASP A 138 -20.21 -10.31 -35.28
N TYR A 139 -19.34 -10.36 -34.26
CA TYR A 139 -19.61 -9.83 -32.93
C TYR A 139 -18.49 -8.90 -32.48
N GLU A 140 -18.86 -7.92 -31.68
CA GLU A 140 -17.93 -7.01 -31.03
C GLU A 140 -18.23 -6.83 -29.55
N TYR A 141 -17.18 -6.65 -28.71
CA TYR A 141 -17.31 -6.17 -27.35
C TYR A 141 -17.37 -4.65 -27.35
N VAL A 142 -18.39 -4.08 -26.70
CA VAL A 142 -18.54 -2.65 -26.50
C VAL A 142 -18.36 -2.33 -25.02
N HIS A 143 -17.36 -1.53 -24.69
CA HIS A 143 -17.19 -0.99 -23.34
C HIS A 143 -18.11 0.22 -23.17
N ILE A 144 -19.14 0.10 -22.36
CA ILE A 144 -20.12 1.16 -22.05
C ILE A 144 -19.61 2.01 -20.89
N LYS A 145 -19.02 1.35 -19.87
CA LYS A 145 -18.34 1.98 -18.73
C LYS A 145 -16.99 1.31 -18.52
N ASN A 146 -16.04 2.04 -17.94
CA ASN A 146 -14.72 1.50 -17.65
C ASN A 146 -14.10 2.12 -16.38
N ILE A 147 -13.67 1.30 -15.47
CA ILE A 147 -13.02 1.71 -14.21
C ILE A 147 -11.82 2.63 -14.45
N LEU A 148 -11.04 2.40 -15.53
CA LEU A 148 -9.89 3.25 -15.88
C LEU A 148 -10.30 4.62 -16.46
N ASP A 149 -11.53 4.76 -16.88
CA ASP A 149 -12.12 6.04 -17.30
C ASP A 149 -12.75 6.81 -16.11
N GLY A 150 -12.75 6.20 -14.91
CA GLY A 150 -13.30 6.75 -13.68
C GLY A 150 -14.70 6.26 -13.33
N ASP A 151 -15.22 5.29 -14.08
CA ASP A 151 -16.52 4.68 -13.76
C ASP A 151 -16.40 3.74 -12.54
N PRO A 152 -17.50 3.51 -11.80
CA PRO A 152 -17.49 2.65 -10.61
C PRO A 152 -17.28 1.16 -10.93
N PHE A 153 -17.54 0.75 -12.15
CA PHE A 153 -17.37 -0.61 -12.69
C PHE A 153 -17.16 -0.57 -14.20
N CYS A 154 -16.62 -1.65 -14.78
CA CYS A 154 -16.68 -1.81 -16.22
C CYS A 154 -18.02 -2.40 -16.61
N GLU A 155 -18.66 -1.88 -17.64
CA GLU A 155 -19.88 -2.43 -18.23
C GLU A 155 -19.64 -2.73 -19.70
N LEU A 156 -19.87 -3.99 -20.08
CA LEU A 156 -19.62 -4.49 -21.43
C LEU A 156 -20.88 -5.11 -22.01
N ALA A 157 -21.09 -4.86 -23.30
CA ALA A 157 -22.11 -5.56 -24.10
C ALA A 157 -21.46 -6.29 -25.27
N VAL A 158 -22.04 -7.39 -25.69
CA VAL A 158 -21.68 -8.08 -26.94
C VAL A 158 -22.76 -7.78 -27.95
N ARG A 159 -22.39 -7.19 -29.09
CA ARG A 159 -23.30 -6.78 -30.16
C ARG A 159 -22.89 -7.43 -31.46
N LYS A 160 -23.89 -7.65 -32.35
CA LYS A 160 -23.61 -8.00 -33.73
C LYS A 160 -23.09 -6.79 -34.50
N THR A 161 -22.06 -6.97 -35.32
CA THR A 161 -21.45 -5.90 -36.11
C THR A 161 -22.38 -5.24 -37.12
N ASP A 162 -23.35 -5.99 -37.68
CA ASP A 162 -24.32 -5.49 -38.65
C ASP A 162 -25.44 -4.60 -38.08
N GLU A 163 -25.59 -4.55 -36.76
CA GLU A 163 -26.55 -3.69 -36.05
C GLU A 163 -25.93 -2.36 -35.59
N GLY A 164 -24.60 -2.14 -35.82
CA GLY A 164 -23.81 -1.07 -35.26
C GLY A 164 -23.43 0.10 -36.18
N ILE A 165 -23.88 0.15 -37.45
CA ILE A 165 -23.45 1.22 -38.37
C ILE A 165 -24.47 2.36 -38.41
N GLU A 166 -24.75 2.95 -37.25
CA GLU A 166 -24.98 4.39 -37.06
C GLU A 166 -24.33 4.90 -35.77
N ALA A 167 -23.04 4.69 -35.65
CA ALA A 167 -22.27 5.40 -34.64
C ALA A 167 -22.09 6.85 -35.11
N LYS A 168 -22.98 7.72 -34.67
CA LYS A 168 -22.73 9.16 -34.67
C LYS A 168 -21.36 9.41 -34.05
N ASN A 169 -20.50 10.09 -34.82
CA ASN A 169 -19.36 10.83 -34.29
C ASN A 169 -19.90 11.83 -33.25
N GLY A 170 -20.01 11.35 -32.02
CA GLY A 170 -20.43 12.14 -30.88
C GLY A 170 -19.19 12.61 -30.14
N THR A 171 -18.86 13.87 -30.33
CA THR A 171 -18.14 14.70 -29.40
C THR A 171 -18.51 14.29 -27.98
N VAL A 172 -17.51 14.04 -27.14
CA VAL A 172 -17.67 13.82 -25.69
C VAL A 172 -18.37 15.05 -25.10
N THR A 173 -19.69 15.01 -25.04
CA THR A 173 -20.48 15.93 -24.23
C THR A 173 -20.55 15.37 -22.84
N ASN A 174 -20.03 16.14 -21.89
CA ASN A 174 -20.27 15.99 -20.45
C ASN A 174 -21.76 15.71 -20.22
N THR A 175 -22.11 14.45 -20.00
CA THR A 175 -23.43 14.08 -19.49
C THR A 175 -23.33 13.88 -17.99
N LYS A 176 -24.04 14.77 -17.31
CA LYS A 176 -24.57 14.74 -15.93
C LYS A 176 -23.92 13.66 -15.04
N THR A 177 -23.28 14.15 -13.97
CA THR A 177 -23.05 13.40 -12.74
C THR A 177 -24.36 12.77 -12.27
N GLU A 178 -24.62 11.53 -12.66
CA GLU A 178 -25.59 10.70 -11.93
C GLU A 178 -25.00 10.49 -10.53
N GLU A 179 -25.78 10.87 -9.53
CA GLU A 179 -25.44 10.59 -8.13
C GLU A 179 -25.32 9.08 -7.98
N VAL A 180 -24.11 8.61 -7.73
CA VAL A 180 -23.82 7.20 -7.41
C VAL A 180 -24.60 6.87 -6.15
N SER A 181 -25.47 5.88 -6.20
CA SER A 181 -26.34 5.51 -5.07
C SER A 181 -25.52 5.02 -3.87
N GLU A 182 -26.05 5.21 -2.64
CA GLU A 182 -25.42 4.69 -1.42
C GLU A 182 -25.16 3.18 -1.46
N ALA A 183 -25.95 2.42 -2.23
CA ALA A 183 -25.76 0.99 -2.43
C ALA A 183 -24.54 0.70 -3.32
N GLU A 184 -24.30 1.49 -4.37
CA GLU A 184 -23.12 1.39 -5.23
C GLU A 184 -21.85 1.80 -4.49
N ILE A 185 -21.93 2.76 -3.56
CA ILE A 185 -20.82 3.15 -2.70
C ILE A 185 -20.50 2.03 -1.70
N LYS A 186 -21.50 1.37 -1.12
CA LYS A 186 -21.31 0.26 -0.16
C LYS A 186 -20.62 -0.95 -0.79
N ASP A 187 -20.79 -1.17 -2.08
CA ASP A 187 -20.14 -2.26 -2.80
C ASP A 187 -18.67 -1.97 -3.15
N THR A 188 -18.25 -0.70 -3.18
CA THR A 188 -16.88 -0.31 -3.58
C THR A 188 -15.81 -0.72 -2.56
N VAL A 189 -16.15 -1.03 -1.30
CA VAL A 189 -15.18 -1.55 -0.28
C VAL A 189 -14.65 -2.95 -0.59
N ARG A 190 -15.34 -3.70 -1.45
CA ARG A 190 -14.86 -5.01 -1.92
C ARG A 190 -13.48 -4.94 -2.58
N TRP A 191 -13.01 -3.75 -2.94
CA TRP A 191 -12.03 -3.51 -3.95
C TRP A 191 -10.67 -3.04 -3.46
N LEU A 192 -10.50 -2.88 -2.18
CA LEU A 192 -9.19 -2.58 -1.61
C LEU A 192 -8.17 -3.60 -2.10
N TYR A 193 -7.51 -3.30 -3.22
CA TYR A 193 -6.55 -4.16 -3.93
C TYR A 193 -7.08 -5.54 -4.36
N GLY A 194 -8.40 -5.73 -4.48
CA GLY A 194 -8.99 -7.05 -4.73
C GLY A 194 -8.73 -8.06 -3.62
N ARG A 195 -8.36 -7.61 -2.41
CA ARG A 195 -7.93 -8.49 -1.31
C ARG A 195 -8.97 -8.68 -0.24
N TYR A 196 -9.84 -7.71 -0.01
CA TYR A 196 -10.77 -7.70 1.12
C TYR A 196 -12.20 -7.47 0.66
N THR A 197 -13.09 -8.32 1.15
CA THR A 197 -14.53 -8.08 1.11
C THR A 197 -14.91 -7.20 2.30
N ARG A 198 -16.17 -6.69 2.30
CA ARG A 198 -16.71 -5.99 3.46
C ARG A 198 -16.65 -6.85 4.73
N ASP A 199 -16.95 -8.14 4.61
CA ASP A 199 -16.95 -9.08 5.73
C ASP A 199 -15.53 -9.31 6.26
N ASP A 200 -14.53 -9.37 5.37
CA ASP A 200 -13.13 -9.43 5.77
C ASP A 200 -12.74 -8.20 6.60
N LEU A 201 -13.15 -6.99 6.17
CA LEU A 201 -12.87 -5.75 6.91
C LEU A 201 -13.66 -5.67 8.23
N MET A 202 -14.90 -6.15 8.24
CA MET A 202 -15.73 -6.23 9.46
C MET A 202 -15.15 -7.20 10.49
N SER A 203 -14.43 -8.24 10.07
CA SER A 203 -13.77 -9.23 10.95
C SER A 203 -12.28 -8.96 11.18
N MET A 204 -11.68 -8.03 10.42
CA MET A 204 -10.24 -7.75 10.47
C MET A 204 -9.77 -7.34 11.86
N ASN A 205 -8.54 -7.76 12.23
CA ASN A 205 -7.94 -7.29 13.47
C ASN A 205 -7.91 -5.75 13.53
N PRO A 206 -8.34 -5.11 14.63
CA PRO A 206 -8.43 -3.65 14.73
C PRO A 206 -7.14 -2.92 14.40
N VAL A 207 -5.98 -3.46 14.79
CA VAL A 207 -4.66 -2.87 14.47
C VAL A 207 -4.40 -2.87 12.97
N CYS A 208 -4.76 -3.96 12.29
CA CYS A 208 -4.62 -4.08 10.84
C CYS A 208 -5.58 -3.15 10.10
N LEU A 209 -6.85 -3.08 10.54
CA LEU A 209 -7.84 -2.18 9.96
C LEU A 209 -7.44 -0.71 10.11
N ARG A 210 -6.92 -0.33 11.29
CA ARG A 210 -6.41 1.02 11.57
C ARG A 210 -5.20 1.37 10.68
N ALA A 211 -4.28 0.44 10.49
CA ALA A 211 -3.12 0.63 9.61
C ALA A 211 -3.54 0.72 8.14
N LEU A 212 -4.49 -0.11 7.70
CA LEU A 212 -5.08 -0.03 6.36
C LEU A 212 -5.76 1.33 6.13
N PHE A 213 -6.48 1.84 7.12
CA PHE A 213 -7.09 3.17 7.05
C PHE A 213 -6.05 4.27 6.82
N ARG A 214 -4.98 4.32 7.63
CA ARG A 214 -3.91 5.31 7.48
C ARG A 214 -3.23 5.23 6.11
N GLU A 215 -2.91 4.03 5.68
CA GLU A 215 -2.25 3.80 4.39
C GLU A 215 -3.13 4.24 3.22
N ARG A 216 -4.45 3.96 3.27
CA ARG A 216 -5.38 4.40 2.23
C ARG A 216 -5.58 5.92 2.23
N VAL A 217 -5.60 6.57 3.37
CA VAL A 217 -5.60 8.04 3.44
C VAL A 217 -4.33 8.60 2.81
N HIS A 218 -3.16 8.04 3.18
CA HIS A 218 -1.87 8.47 2.67
C HIS A 218 -1.77 8.33 1.14
N HIS A 219 -1.96 7.13 0.62
CA HIS A 219 -1.75 6.85 -0.81
C HIS A 219 -2.86 7.36 -1.73
N THR A 220 -4.10 7.41 -1.26
CA THR A 220 -5.23 7.77 -2.14
C THR A 220 -5.69 9.22 -2.02
N ILE A 221 -5.29 9.91 -0.95
CA ILE A 221 -5.65 11.32 -0.76
C ILE A 221 -4.40 12.19 -0.62
N GLU A 222 -3.60 11.97 0.41
CA GLU A 222 -2.51 12.87 0.79
C GLU A 222 -1.48 13.06 -0.34
N VAL A 223 -0.98 11.95 -0.92
CA VAL A 223 0.02 11.97 -2.01
C VAL A 223 -0.51 12.67 -3.26
N ASP A 224 -1.80 12.52 -3.56
CA ASP A 224 -2.45 13.09 -4.73
C ASP A 224 -3.03 14.50 -4.52
N LEU A 225 -3.11 14.98 -3.27
CA LEU A 225 -3.79 16.21 -2.92
C LEU A 225 -3.16 17.42 -3.60
N TYR A 226 -1.85 17.59 -3.50
CA TYR A 226 -1.14 18.72 -4.08
C TYR A 226 -1.23 18.80 -5.60
N PRO A 227 -1.05 17.71 -6.37
CA PRO A 227 -1.32 17.71 -7.81
C PRO A 227 -2.74 18.17 -8.18
N HIS A 228 -3.74 17.79 -7.38
CA HIS A 228 -5.13 18.21 -7.59
C HIS A 228 -5.31 19.72 -7.32
N LEU A 229 -4.80 20.21 -6.19
CA LEU A 229 -4.90 21.62 -5.81
C LEU A 229 -4.16 22.55 -6.80
N LEU A 230 -3.05 22.07 -7.39
CA LEU A 230 -2.30 22.79 -8.41
C LEU A 230 -2.89 22.66 -9.82
N GLY A 231 -4.02 21.98 -9.98
CA GLY A 231 -4.65 21.74 -11.28
C GLY A 231 -3.88 20.82 -12.22
N LYS A 232 -2.84 20.15 -11.71
CA LYS A 232 -1.99 19.21 -12.50
C LYS A 232 -2.64 17.86 -12.71
N LYS A 233 -3.63 17.50 -11.88
CA LYS A 233 -4.34 16.22 -11.93
C LYS A 233 -5.84 16.46 -11.78
N LYS A 234 -6.65 15.81 -12.63
CA LYS A 234 -8.11 15.86 -12.52
C LYS A 234 -8.58 15.01 -11.34
N ILE A 235 -9.56 15.54 -10.60
CA ILE A 235 -10.18 14.82 -9.50
C ILE A 235 -11.04 13.69 -10.05
N ARG A 236 -10.82 12.48 -9.54
CA ARG A 236 -11.62 11.31 -9.89
C ARG A 236 -12.93 11.31 -9.10
N PRO A 237 -14.04 10.77 -9.66
CA PRO A 237 -15.31 10.67 -8.92
C PRO A 237 -15.22 9.89 -7.62
N ASN A 238 -14.31 8.91 -7.53
CA ASN A 238 -14.07 8.09 -6.36
C ASN A 238 -12.90 8.56 -5.46
N TYR A 239 -12.35 9.75 -5.71
CA TYR A 239 -11.21 10.28 -4.93
C TYR A 239 -11.52 10.30 -3.43
N GLY A 240 -10.73 9.57 -2.62
CA GLY A 240 -10.92 9.48 -1.18
C GLY A 240 -12.10 8.60 -0.69
N ARG A 241 -12.77 7.86 -1.59
CA ARG A 241 -13.89 6.98 -1.20
C ARG A 241 -13.45 5.75 -0.41
N GLU A 242 -12.29 5.17 -0.75
CA GLU A 242 -11.80 3.98 -0.03
C GLU A 242 -11.58 4.24 1.47
N PRO A 243 -10.80 5.24 1.89
CA PRO A 243 -10.65 5.51 3.32
C PRO A 243 -11.96 5.97 3.98
N GLU A 244 -12.86 6.64 3.27
CA GLU A 244 -14.20 6.99 3.75
C GLU A 244 -14.98 5.73 4.15
N LEU A 245 -14.95 4.69 3.33
CA LEU A 245 -15.61 3.41 3.57
C LEU A 245 -14.96 2.60 4.70
N ILE A 246 -13.62 2.62 4.81
CA ILE A 246 -12.93 1.99 5.94
C ILE A 246 -13.31 2.69 7.24
N LEU A 247 -13.44 4.01 7.23
CA LEU A 247 -13.89 4.78 8.38
C LEU A 247 -15.32 4.40 8.79
N ASP A 248 -16.21 4.17 7.83
CA ASP A 248 -17.57 3.72 8.10
C ASP A 248 -17.61 2.32 8.74
N ILE A 249 -16.74 1.41 8.31
CA ILE A 249 -16.57 0.10 8.95
C ILE A 249 -16.02 0.26 10.37
N TRP A 250 -15.05 1.17 10.57
CA TRP A 250 -14.49 1.50 11.87
C TRP A 250 -15.59 1.93 12.86
N ARG A 251 -16.49 2.83 12.39
CA ARG A 251 -17.66 3.29 13.14
C ARG A 251 -18.65 2.18 13.45
N GLN A 252 -19.01 1.37 12.45
CA GLN A 252 -19.95 0.27 12.61
C GLN A 252 -19.46 -0.79 13.61
N ARG A 253 -18.14 -0.91 13.76
CA ARG A 253 -17.52 -1.78 14.77
C ARG A 253 -17.42 -1.12 16.15
N GLY A 254 -17.86 0.11 16.31
CA GLY A 254 -17.88 0.83 17.59
C GLY A 254 -16.48 1.25 18.07
N PHE A 255 -15.52 1.40 17.19
CA PHE A 255 -14.18 1.84 17.58
C PHE A 255 -14.11 3.36 17.76
N PRO A 256 -13.21 3.87 18.65
CA PRO A 256 -13.10 5.29 18.93
C PRO A 256 -12.65 6.09 17.72
N GLU A 257 -13.27 7.26 17.50
CA GLU A 257 -12.96 8.15 16.39
C GLU A 257 -12.14 9.39 16.80
N ASN A 258 -11.88 9.56 18.07
CA ASN A 258 -11.15 10.71 18.64
C ASN A 258 -9.64 10.46 18.78
N GLU A 259 -9.14 9.39 18.18
CA GLU A 259 -7.71 9.10 18.13
C GLU A 259 -7.01 10.02 17.12
N PRO A 260 -5.78 10.50 17.37
CA PRO A 260 -5.10 11.50 16.53
C PRO A 260 -4.99 11.12 15.05
N ASP A 261 -4.65 9.88 14.73
CA ASP A 261 -4.52 9.38 13.35
C ASP A 261 -5.89 9.18 12.66
N ILE A 262 -6.94 8.89 13.41
CA ILE A 262 -8.29 8.83 12.87
C ILE A 262 -8.79 10.26 12.56
N GLU A 263 -8.55 11.23 13.44
CA GLU A 263 -8.88 12.65 13.19
C GLU A 263 -8.09 13.22 12.00
N TRP A 264 -6.81 12.87 11.87
CA TRP A 264 -6.00 13.20 10.71
C TRP A 264 -6.65 12.66 9.42
N GLY A 265 -7.02 11.39 9.39
CA GLY A 265 -7.67 10.78 8.23
C GLY A 265 -9.02 11.41 7.89
N LYS A 266 -9.85 11.76 8.89
CA LYS A 266 -11.13 12.47 8.71
C LYS A 266 -10.93 13.82 8.05
N THR A 267 -9.84 14.53 8.38
CA THR A 267 -9.50 15.82 7.76
C THR A 267 -9.25 15.65 6.27
N TYR A 268 -8.44 14.66 5.87
CA TYR A 268 -8.17 14.38 4.45
C TYR A 268 -9.41 13.88 3.69
N ILE A 269 -10.23 13.02 4.30
CA ILE A 269 -11.50 12.57 3.71
C ILE A 269 -12.43 13.77 3.46
N THR A 270 -12.50 14.72 4.39
CA THR A 270 -13.31 15.93 4.24
C THR A 270 -12.81 16.80 3.09
N LEU A 271 -11.49 16.97 2.94
CA LEU A 271 -10.89 17.68 1.82
C LEU A 271 -11.17 16.97 0.49
N ALA A 272 -11.00 15.65 0.44
CA ALA A 272 -11.29 14.84 -0.75
C ALA A 272 -12.76 14.96 -1.18
N LYS A 273 -13.69 14.96 -0.23
CA LYS A 273 -15.12 15.15 -0.48
C LYS A 273 -15.40 16.52 -1.10
N LYS A 274 -14.90 17.59 -0.52
CA LYS A 274 -15.03 18.95 -1.08
C LYS A 274 -14.54 19.05 -2.52
N LEU A 275 -13.37 18.46 -2.78
CA LEU A 275 -12.80 18.45 -4.12
C LEU A 275 -13.65 17.66 -5.13
N ARG A 276 -14.25 16.53 -4.72
CA ARG A 276 -15.20 15.77 -5.57
C ARG A 276 -16.45 16.58 -5.89
N GLU A 277 -16.93 17.39 -4.97
CA GLU A 277 -18.12 18.24 -5.10
C GLU A 277 -17.81 19.54 -5.89
N GLY A 278 -16.58 19.70 -6.37
CA GLY A 278 -16.15 20.87 -7.15
C GLY A 278 -15.89 22.12 -6.30
N GLU A 279 -15.84 21.96 -4.98
CA GLU A 279 -15.50 23.05 -4.08
C GLU A 279 -14.00 23.36 -4.13
N LYS A 280 -13.63 24.60 -3.92
CA LYS A 280 -12.24 24.99 -3.76
C LYS A 280 -11.77 24.58 -2.36
N ALA A 281 -10.82 23.67 -2.30
CA ALA A 281 -10.05 23.41 -1.08
C ALA A 281 -8.75 24.22 -1.17
N THR A 282 -8.51 25.06 -0.18
CA THR A 282 -7.23 25.74 0.00
C THR A 282 -6.51 25.07 1.15
N LEU A 283 -5.23 24.75 0.94
CA LEU A 283 -4.35 24.45 2.05
C LEU A 283 -3.96 25.77 2.70
N SER A 284 -3.79 25.75 4.02
CA SER A 284 -3.14 26.85 4.72
C SER A 284 -1.73 27.02 4.15
N GLU A 285 -1.23 28.26 4.12
CA GLU A 285 0.18 28.47 3.85
C GLU A 285 1.01 27.68 4.87
N PRO A 286 2.20 27.18 4.49
CA PRO A 286 3.08 26.55 5.46
C PRO A 286 3.35 27.51 6.60
N ASP A 287 3.29 27.01 7.83
CA ASP A 287 3.74 27.79 8.98
C ASP A 287 5.20 28.18 8.77
N PRO A 288 5.58 29.44 9.06
CA PRO A 288 6.98 29.83 9.00
C PRO A 288 7.79 28.89 9.90
N LEU A 289 8.92 28.41 9.39
CA LEU A 289 9.86 27.66 10.20
C LEU A 289 10.57 28.63 11.15
N ASP A 290 10.13 28.67 12.39
CA ASP A 290 10.69 29.55 13.44
C ASP A 290 11.99 29.01 14.06
N PHE A 291 12.76 28.19 13.30
CA PHE A 291 14.07 27.71 13.77
C PHE A 291 15.10 28.83 13.70
N THR A 292 15.69 29.12 14.84
CA THR A 292 16.79 30.08 14.98
C THR A 292 18.14 29.45 14.64
N GLU A 293 19.18 30.28 14.43
CA GLU A 293 20.54 29.77 14.28
C GLU A 293 20.98 28.92 15.48
N ASN A 294 20.53 29.26 16.67
CA ASN A 294 20.83 28.50 17.90
C ASN A 294 20.18 27.10 17.84
N ASP A 295 18.99 26.96 17.28
CA ASP A 295 18.34 25.67 17.12
C ASP A 295 19.11 24.79 16.13
N VAL A 296 19.58 25.35 15.03
CA VAL A 296 20.44 24.63 14.07
C VAL A 296 21.74 24.16 14.72
N GLU A 297 22.39 25.02 15.52
CA GLU A 297 23.61 24.63 16.26
C GLU A 297 23.34 23.55 17.32
N ASN A 298 22.21 23.61 18.01
CA ASN A 298 21.80 22.56 18.95
C ASN A 298 21.57 21.23 18.26
N VAL A 299 20.91 21.23 17.08
CA VAL A 299 20.71 20.02 16.27
C VAL A 299 22.04 19.43 15.79
N LYS A 300 22.99 20.28 15.32
CA LYS A 300 24.34 19.85 14.95
C LYS A 300 25.06 19.19 16.15
N ARG A 301 24.99 19.81 17.32
CA ARG A 301 25.58 19.26 18.55
C ARG A 301 24.94 17.93 18.92
N LEU A 302 23.62 17.82 18.81
CA LEU A 302 22.88 16.59 19.08
C LEU A 302 23.43 15.43 18.24
N PHE A 303 23.57 15.61 16.91
CA PHE A 303 24.11 14.60 16.03
C PHE A 303 25.61 14.30 16.30
N TRP A 304 26.42 15.33 16.46
CA TRP A 304 27.86 15.17 16.52
C TRP A 304 28.38 14.82 17.92
N ASP A 305 27.64 15.13 18.97
CA ASP A 305 28.09 14.89 20.37
C ASP A 305 27.54 13.60 20.97
N ARG A 306 26.53 12.99 20.37
CA ARG A 306 26.06 11.67 20.80
C ARG A 306 27.15 10.60 20.68
N ARG A 307 27.21 9.71 21.70
CA ARG A 307 28.14 8.57 21.78
C ARG A 307 27.38 7.27 22.02
N SER A 308 27.96 6.17 21.60
CA SER A 308 27.55 4.84 22.06
C SER A 308 28.12 4.59 23.43
N VAL A 309 27.29 4.71 24.43
CA VAL A 309 27.65 4.49 25.84
C VAL A 309 27.43 3.00 26.17
N ARG A 310 28.42 2.39 26.85
CA ARG A 310 28.39 0.98 27.25
C ARG A 310 28.73 0.75 28.72
N ASP A 311 28.99 1.84 29.47
CA ASP A 311 29.24 1.84 30.90
C ASP A 311 28.31 2.83 31.58
N TRP A 312 27.48 2.33 32.48
CA TRP A 312 26.48 3.12 33.20
C TRP A 312 26.72 3.13 34.71
N ILE A 313 26.15 4.10 35.40
CA ILE A 313 26.14 4.17 36.84
C ILE A 313 25.18 3.13 37.39
N PRO A 314 25.63 2.05 38.03
CA PRO A 314 24.77 0.99 38.53
C PRO A 314 23.72 1.52 39.52
N GLY A 315 22.51 1.02 39.43
CA GLY A 315 21.40 1.34 40.35
C GLY A 315 20.89 2.78 40.32
N LYS A 316 21.41 3.63 39.41
CA LYS A 316 20.86 4.97 39.21
C LYS A 316 19.66 4.91 38.29
N GLU A 317 18.46 4.98 38.86
CA GLU A 317 17.21 4.90 38.13
C GLU A 317 17.02 6.07 37.14
N ILE A 318 16.32 5.79 36.02
CA ILE A 318 15.86 6.80 35.09
C ILE A 318 14.36 7.09 35.41
N PRO A 319 13.99 8.38 35.60
CA PRO A 319 12.57 8.74 35.74
C PRO A 319 11.71 8.23 34.62
N ASN A 320 10.46 7.84 34.89
CA ASN A 320 9.53 7.34 33.89
C ASN A 320 9.30 8.34 32.76
N GLU A 321 9.18 9.61 33.11
CA GLU A 321 8.95 10.72 32.18
C GLU A 321 10.08 10.86 31.14
N MET A 322 11.34 10.50 31.52
CA MET A 322 12.44 10.51 30.58
C MET A 322 12.39 9.30 29.62
N ILE A 323 11.98 8.14 30.12
CA ILE A 323 11.76 6.97 29.26
C ILE A 323 10.60 7.23 28.30
N GLU A 324 9.51 7.83 28.76
CA GLU A 324 8.37 8.22 27.91
C GLU A 324 8.81 9.18 26.80
N GLN A 325 9.63 10.19 27.10
CA GLN A 325 10.16 11.09 26.07
C GLN A 325 11.04 10.36 25.05
N VAL A 326 11.82 9.38 25.47
CA VAL A 326 12.61 8.54 24.55
C VAL A 326 11.69 7.71 23.65
N LEU A 327 10.64 7.11 24.19
CA LEU A 327 9.66 6.35 23.42
C LEU A 327 8.88 7.24 22.45
N GLU A 328 8.46 8.44 22.89
CA GLU A 328 7.79 9.42 22.04
C GLU A 328 8.66 9.87 20.87
N ALA A 329 9.95 10.05 21.08
CA ALA A 329 10.87 10.33 19.97
C ALA A 329 10.90 9.19 18.96
N GLY A 330 10.89 7.93 19.41
CA GLY A 330 10.79 6.76 18.54
C GLY A 330 9.45 6.70 17.79
N ARG A 331 8.35 7.07 18.45
CA ARG A 331 7.03 7.15 17.84
C ARG A 331 6.94 8.25 16.77
N ALA A 332 7.66 9.34 16.94
CA ALA A 332 7.70 10.45 15.99
C ALA A 332 8.54 10.17 14.73
N ALA A 333 9.28 9.05 14.69
CA ALA A 333 10.07 8.69 13.53
C ALA A 333 9.17 8.40 12.30
N PRO A 334 9.63 8.70 11.08
CA PRO A 334 8.90 8.36 9.87
C PRO A 334 8.78 6.84 9.72
N THR A 335 7.63 6.37 9.22
CA THR A 335 7.39 4.97 8.90
C THR A 335 6.93 4.83 7.46
N GLY A 336 7.30 3.72 6.82
CA GLY A 336 6.88 3.43 5.45
C GLY A 336 5.35 3.47 5.34
N CYS A 337 4.84 4.26 4.39
CA CYS A 337 3.41 4.43 4.09
C CYS A 337 2.54 4.84 5.30
N ASN A 338 3.14 5.50 6.28
CA ASN A 338 2.48 5.90 7.54
C ASN A 338 1.84 4.72 8.31
N LEU A 339 2.47 3.55 8.29
CA LEU A 339 1.90 2.31 8.83
C LEU A 339 2.05 2.15 10.34
N GLU A 340 3.00 2.88 10.96
CA GLU A 340 3.24 2.86 12.41
C GLU A 340 3.34 1.42 12.98
N ILE A 341 4.22 0.62 12.38
CA ILE A 341 4.39 -0.79 12.75
C ILE A 341 5.22 -1.01 14.01
N VAL A 342 5.99 0.01 14.43
CA VAL A 342 6.96 -0.12 15.51
C VAL A 342 6.26 -0.33 16.85
N ARG A 343 6.80 -1.25 17.63
CA ARG A 343 6.36 -1.56 19.00
C ARG A 343 7.57 -1.60 19.93
N PHE A 344 7.39 -1.19 21.17
CA PHE A 344 8.46 -1.14 22.17
C PHE A 344 8.18 -2.11 23.31
N VAL A 345 9.21 -2.86 23.71
CA VAL A 345 9.23 -3.62 24.96
C VAL A 345 10.28 -2.96 25.86
N VAL A 346 9.86 -2.46 27.02
CA VAL A 346 10.73 -1.76 27.96
C VAL A 346 10.99 -2.66 29.17
N ILE A 347 12.25 -3.03 29.37
CA ILE A 347 12.71 -3.88 30.47
C ILE A 347 13.57 -3.03 31.39
N ARG A 348 13.16 -2.93 32.65
CA ARG A 348 13.84 -2.12 33.67
C ARG A 348 14.51 -2.96 34.76
N ASP A 349 14.06 -4.20 34.91
CA ASP A 349 14.69 -5.15 35.85
C ASP A 349 15.98 -5.71 35.24
N PRO A 350 17.17 -5.48 35.88
CA PRO A 350 18.43 -6.01 35.39
C PRO A 350 18.49 -7.55 35.32
N GLU A 351 17.80 -8.25 36.19
CA GLU A 351 17.78 -9.72 36.18
C GLU A 351 16.91 -10.22 35.02
N GLU A 352 15.77 -9.56 34.75
CA GLU A 352 14.96 -9.83 33.56
C GLU A 352 15.74 -9.53 32.29
N ALA A 353 16.44 -8.40 32.22
CA ALA A 353 17.30 -8.04 31.11
C ALA A 353 18.38 -9.10 30.84
N LYS A 354 19.03 -9.63 31.88
CA LYS A 354 20.01 -10.72 31.76
C LYS A 354 19.37 -12.01 31.22
N MET A 355 18.18 -12.35 31.66
CA MET A 355 17.49 -13.58 31.21
C MET A 355 17.14 -13.58 29.72
N VAL A 356 16.78 -12.41 29.16
CA VAL A 356 16.37 -12.29 27.75
C VAL A 356 17.52 -11.99 26.81
N TRP A 357 18.71 -11.82 27.34
CA TRP A 357 19.93 -11.48 26.61
C TRP A 357 20.87 -12.68 26.57
N SER A 358 21.34 -13.14 25.43
CA SER A 358 22.14 -14.36 25.42
C SER A 358 23.50 -14.30 24.70
N ASP A 359 23.70 -13.44 23.69
CA ASP A 359 24.81 -13.70 22.76
C ASP A 359 25.75 -12.49 22.53
N ILE A 360 25.44 -11.30 23.02
CA ILE A 360 26.34 -10.14 22.88
C ILE A 360 26.68 -9.64 24.27
N PRO A 361 27.99 -9.54 24.63
CA PRO A 361 28.37 -8.95 25.87
C PRO A 361 27.95 -7.48 25.87
N THR A 362 26.79 -7.20 26.41
CA THR A 362 26.35 -5.84 26.68
C THR A 362 26.36 -5.69 28.17
N PRO A 363 26.91 -4.59 28.68
CA PRO A 363 26.82 -4.32 30.11
C PRO A 363 25.34 -4.29 30.50
N MET A 364 24.92 -5.24 31.31
CA MET A 364 23.56 -5.38 31.81
C MET A 364 23.27 -4.42 32.96
N ASP A 365 24.21 -3.51 33.24
CA ASP A 365 24.09 -2.48 34.26
C ASP A 365 23.36 -1.21 33.76
N SER A 366 22.82 -1.27 32.52
CA SER A 366 21.97 -0.21 32.01
C SER A 366 20.67 -0.13 32.83
N CYS A 367 20.16 1.08 33.02
CA CYS A 367 18.95 1.30 33.80
C CYS A 367 17.68 0.92 33.08
N ALA A 368 17.72 0.74 31.75
CA ALA A 368 16.64 0.26 30.93
C ALA A 368 17.17 -0.39 29.64
N LEU A 369 16.50 -1.45 29.21
CA LEU A 369 16.65 -2.07 27.90
C LEU A 369 15.36 -1.89 27.12
N ILE A 370 15.40 -1.22 25.97
CA ILE A 370 14.25 -1.00 25.11
C ILE A 370 14.43 -1.86 23.85
N VAL A 371 13.59 -2.86 23.68
CA VAL A 371 13.57 -3.70 22.48
C VAL A 371 12.60 -3.10 21.48
N VAL A 372 13.12 -2.76 20.31
CA VAL A 372 12.33 -2.23 19.20
C VAL A 372 11.90 -3.39 18.33
N CYS A 373 10.59 -3.60 18.26
CA CYS A 373 9.92 -4.65 17.51
C CYS A 373 9.08 -4.05 16.38
N TYR A 374 8.73 -4.89 15.40
CA TYR A 374 7.71 -4.54 14.41
C TYR A 374 6.58 -5.57 14.39
N ASP A 375 5.36 -5.08 14.07
CA ASP A 375 4.16 -5.91 13.94
C ASP A 375 4.02 -6.40 12.50
N LYS A 376 4.35 -7.67 12.25
CA LYS A 376 4.30 -8.31 10.92
C LYS A 376 2.91 -8.30 10.29
N ARG A 377 1.86 -8.29 11.09
CA ARG A 377 0.48 -8.35 10.59
C ARG A 377 0.15 -7.14 9.73
N VAL A 378 0.67 -5.98 10.08
CA VAL A 378 0.41 -4.72 9.37
C VAL A 378 0.92 -4.78 7.94
N TYR A 379 2.19 -5.16 7.75
CA TYR A 379 2.77 -5.29 6.41
C TYR A 379 2.12 -6.43 5.61
N ALA A 380 1.83 -7.56 6.25
CA ALA A 380 1.17 -8.69 5.62
C ALA A 380 -0.25 -8.34 5.14
N THR A 381 -0.99 -7.52 5.91
CA THR A 381 -2.32 -7.04 5.53
C THR A 381 -2.29 -6.30 4.19
N LEU A 382 -1.25 -5.52 3.93
CA LEU A 382 -1.07 -4.74 2.71
C LEU A 382 -0.25 -5.47 1.64
N GLY A 383 0.37 -6.61 1.98
CA GLY A 383 1.31 -7.34 1.13
C GLY A 383 2.65 -6.64 0.94
N HIS A 384 2.93 -5.63 1.74
CA HIS A 384 4.20 -4.92 1.75
C HIS A 384 5.35 -5.78 2.28
N ASP A 385 5.05 -6.85 3.03
CA ASP A 385 5.99 -7.90 3.41
C ASP A 385 6.71 -8.55 2.23
N ARG A 386 6.09 -8.55 1.04
CA ARG A 386 6.67 -9.07 -0.20
C ARG A 386 7.26 -7.99 -1.10
N LEU A 387 6.63 -6.80 -1.11
CA LEU A 387 7.04 -5.70 -1.98
C LEU A 387 8.29 -4.98 -1.48
N VAL A 388 8.31 -4.69 -0.20
CA VAL A 388 9.35 -3.89 0.47
C VAL A 388 9.72 -4.51 1.82
N PRO A 389 10.17 -5.78 1.85
CA PRO A 389 10.37 -6.55 3.08
C PRO A 389 11.36 -5.90 4.06
N HIS A 390 12.26 -5.06 3.54
CA HIS A 390 13.27 -4.40 4.37
C HIS A 390 12.75 -3.14 5.08
N ASN A 391 11.65 -2.54 4.64
CA ASN A 391 11.12 -1.32 5.25
C ASN A 391 10.79 -1.48 6.72
N GLN A 392 10.37 -2.68 7.16
CA GLN A 392 10.12 -2.99 8.57
C GLN A 392 11.35 -2.72 9.45
N LEU A 393 12.54 -3.06 8.94
CA LEU A 393 13.80 -2.79 9.62
C LEU A 393 14.20 -1.32 9.53
N TYR A 394 13.89 -0.64 8.42
CA TYR A 394 14.17 0.79 8.27
C TYR A 394 13.30 1.62 9.22
N ASP A 395 12.04 1.27 9.38
CA ASP A 395 11.15 1.91 10.35
C ASP A 395 11.67 1.76 11.79
N CYS A 396 12.11 0.54 12.15
CA CYS A 396 12.72 0.29 13.46
C CYS A 396 14.05 1.04 13.63
N ALA A 397 14.86 1.15 12.57
CA ALA A 397 16.13 1.86 12.60
C ALA A 397 15.92 3.38 12.77
N ALA A 398 14.94 3.97 12.07
CA ALA A 398 14.59 5.37 12.22
C ALA A 398 14.12 5.68 13.65
N ALA A 399 13.22 4.83 14.20
CA ALA A 399 12.77 4.96 15.57
C ALA A 399 13.93 4.89 16.57
N ALA A 400 14.84 3.93 16.39
CA ALA A 400 15.99 3.76 17.26
C ALA A 400 16.96 4.96 17.23
N ASP A 401 17.18 5.56 16.06
CA ASP A 401 18.02 6.75 15.94
C ASP A 401 17.42 7.94 16.71
N HIS A 402 16.13 8.22 16.49
CA HIS A 402 15.41 9.27 17.23
C HIS A 402 15.49 9.03 18.75
N MET A 403 15.30 7.80 19.20
CA MET A 403 15.39 7.44 20.62
C MET A 403 16.78 7.67 21.20
N CYS A 404 17.84 7.31 20.47
CA CYS A 404 19.22 7.54 20.89
C CYS A 404 19.56 9.05 20.96
N LEU A 405 19.04 9.84 20.03
CA LEU A 405 19.20 11.29 20.02
C LEU A 405 18.48 11.93 21.21
N MET A 406 17.25 11.51 21.50
CA MET A 406 16.48 12.01 22.65
C MET A 406 17.14 11.62 23.97
N ALA A 407 17.58 10.38 24.11
CA ALA A 407 18.33 9.96 25.31
C ALA A 407 19.54 10.86 25.53
N HIS A 408 20.29 11.18 24.47
CA HIS A 408 21.45 12.09 24.57
C HIS A 408 21.02 13.52 24.94
N ALA A 409 19.95 14.05 24.38
CA ALA A 409 19.40 15.37 24.72
C ALA A 409 19.00 15.46 26.21
N LEU A 410 18.49 14.37 26.76
CA LEU A 410 18.11 14.24 28.17
C LEU A 410 19.32 14.01 29.12
N GLY A 411 20.55 13.95 28.60
CA GLY A 411 21.76 13.70 29.36
C GLY A 411 21.98 12.23 29.70
N LEU A 412 21.23 11.33 29.09
CA LEU A 412 21.41 9.88 29.23
C LEU A 412 22.45 9.36 28.24
N GLY A 413 23.08 8.24 28.58
CA GLY A 413 23.86 7.42 27.64
C GLY A 413 23.01 6.35 27.00
N ALA A 414 23.21 6.13 25.71
CA ALA A 414 22.54 5.06 25.01
C ALA A 414 23.47 4.33 24.04
N VAL A 415 23.18 3.07 23.77
CA VAL A 415 23.79 2.30 22.69
C VAL A 415 22.73 1.50 21.97
N TRP A 416 22.72 1.62 20.63
CA TRP A 416 21.92 0.78 19.74
C TRP A 416 22.70 -0.50 19.40
N LEU A 417 22.05 -1.64 19.53
CA LEU A 417 22.62 -2.96 19.29
C LEU A 417 21.68 -3.78 18.40
N THR A 418 22.24 -4.31 17.32
CA THR A 418 21.50 -5.16 16.35
C THR A 418 21.30 -6.55 16.95
N ARG A 419 20.19 -7.19 16.63
CA ARG A 419 19.92 -8.58 16.95
C ARG A 419 20.21 -9.49 15.75
N THR A 420 20.74 -10.68 16.03
CA THR A 420 20.77 -11.78 15.07
C THR A 420 19.40 -12.50 15.10
N GLU A 421 19.10 -13.28 14.07
CA GLU A 421 17.87 -14.10 14.05
C GLU A 421 17.78 -15.00 15.29
N LYS A 422 18.90 -15.60 15.68
CA LYS A 422 18.98 -16.44 16.87
C LYS A 422 18.66 -15.68 18.16
N THR A 423 19.23 -14.48 18.34
CA THR A 423 18.94 -13.66 19.52
C THR A 423 17.53 -13.11 19.54
N ALA A 424 16.95 -12.81 18.38
CA ALA A 424 15.56 -12.41 18.25
C ALA A 424 14.61 -13.57 18.66
N GLN A 425 14.87 -14.76 18.15
CA GLN A 425 14.08 -15.94 18.49
C GLN A 425 14.18 -16.30 19.99
N THR A 426 15.40 -16.28 20.55
CA THR A 426 15.62 -16.51 21.99
C THR A 426 14.86 -15.49 22.84
N PHE A 427 14.85 -14.22 22.43
CA PHE A 427 14.10 -13.17 23.14
C PHE A 427 12.59 -13.44 23.07
N LYS A 428 12.06 -13.76 21.90
CA LYS A 428 10.61 -14.07 21.74
C LYS A 428 10.18 -15.21 22.66
N GLU A 429 10.95 -16.27 22.70
CA GLU A 429 10.65 -17.46 23.52
C GLU A 429 10.72 -17.16 25.02
N LYS A 430 11.80 -16.52 25.46
CA LYS A 430 12.02 -16.21 26.90
C LYS A 430 11.08 -15.15 27.43
N TYR A 431 10.77 -14.13 26.61
CA TYR A 431 9.88 -13.02 27.01
C TYR A 431 8.39 -13.33 26.75
N GLY A 432 8.10 -14.40 25.99
CA GLY A 432 6.72 -14.79 25.65
C GLY A 432 6.05 -13.82 24.67
N LEU A 433 6.82 -13.27 23.71
CA LEU A 433 6.24 -12.38 22.69
C LEU A 433 5.32 -13.15 21.76
N PRO A 434 4.18 -12.53 21.34
CA PRO A 434 3.34 -13.09 20.32
C PRO A 434 4.09 -13.29 18.98
N ASP A 435 3.74 -14.31 18.22
CA ASP A 435 4.39 -14.65 16.95
C ASP A 435 4.39 -13.52 15.91
N TYR A 436 3.43 -12.60 15.99
CA TYR A 436 3.33 -11.47 15.08
C TYR A 436 4.28 -10.31 15.41
N LEU A 437 4.89 -10.27 16.59
CA LEU A 437 5.92 -9.29 16.94
C LEU A 437 7.31 -9.85 16.65
N GLU A 438 8.10 -9.09 15.91
CA GLU A 438 9.47 -9.46 15.56
C GLU A 438 10.46 -8.44 16.15
N PRO A 439 11.36 -8.86 17.04
CA PRO A 439 12.40 -7.99 17.59
C PRO A 439 13.45 -7.67 16.52
N ALA A 440 13.61 -6.39 16.17
CA ALA A 440 14.59 -5.93 15.18
C ALA A 440 15.93 -5.58 15.80
N LEU A 441 15.90 -4.80 16.85
CA LEU A 441 17.08 -4.28 17.54
C LEU A 441 16.73 -3.90 18.98
N HIS A 442 17.69 -3.46 19.74
CA HIS A 442 17.45 -2.92 21.07
C HIS A 442 18.39 -1.77 21.41
N ILE A 443 17.98 -0.98 22.38
CA ILE A 443 18.71 0.16 22.90
C ILE A 443 18.88 -0.05 24.40
N ALA A 444 20.12 -0.05 24.86
CA ALA A 444 20.43 0.03 26.28
C ALA A 444 20.60 1.50 26.68
N VAL A 445 19.90 1.95 27.71
CA VAL A 445 19.85 3.34 28.17
C VAL A 445 20.19 3.43 29.65
N GLY A 446 20.97 4.44 30.03
CA GLY A 446 21.34 4.66 31.42
C GLY A 446 22.09 5.98 31.65
N TRP A 447 22.45 6.26 32.89
CA TRP A 447 23.35 7.37 33.22
C TRP A 447 24.78 6.95 32.93
N SER A 448 25.48 7.67 32.04
CA SER A 448 26.85 7.33 31.68
C SER A 448 27.79 7.41 32.87
N ALA A 449 28.54 6.34 33.11
CA ALA A 449 29.58 6.31 34.15
C ALA A 449 30.89 6.97 33.72
N ILE A 450 31.13 7.04 32.39
CA ILE A 450 32.37 7.57 31.81
C ILE A 450 32.08 8.53 30.66
N LYS A 451 33.05 9.41 30.38
CA LYS A 451 33.00 10.23 29.14
C LYS A 451 33.59 9.43 28.00
N THR A 452 32.73 8.94 27.14
CA THR A 452 33.12 8.16 25.96
C THR A 452 33.86 9.03 24.92
N ILE A 453 34.92 8.49 24.32
CA ILE A 453 35.67 9.15 23.25
C ILE A 453 34.82 9.32 22.01
N LYS A 454 34.96 10.48 21.37
CA LYS A 454 34.21 10.80 20.12
C LYS A 454 34.72 9.98 18.95
N SER A 455 33.81 9.26 18.30
CA SER A 455 34.09 8.61 17.02
C SER A 455 34.34 9.66 15.94
N GLN A 456 35.32 9.41 15.09
CA GLN A 456 35.54 10.22 13.90
C GLN A 456 34.74 9.63 12.73
N ARG A 457 34.40 10.47 11.75
CA ARG A 457 33.73 10.09 10.52
C ARG A 457 34.67 10.30 9.33
N MET A 458 34.52 9.50 8.31
CA MET A 458 35.22 9.73 7.05
C MET A 458 34.81 11.09 6.44
N PRO A 459 35.63 11.72 5.62
CA PRO A 459 35.29 12.98 4.96
C PRO A 459 34.01 12.83 4.12
N LEU A 460 33.12 13.83 4.19
CA LEU A 460 31.85 13.81 3.48
C LEU A 460 32.01 13.57 1.96
N LYS A 461 33.05 14.13 1.34
CA LYS A 461 33.36 13.93 -0.07
C LYS A 461 33.56 12.46 -0.50
N GLU A 462 33.95 11.60 0.44
CA GLU A 462 34.14 10.16 0.20
C GLU A 462 32.82 9.37 0.30
N MET A 463 31.77 10.01 0.80
CA MET A 463 30.43 9.43 0.90
C MET A 463 29.51 9.85 -0.27
N ILE A 464 29.94 10.85 -1.05
CA ILE A 464 29.20 11.36 -2.22
C ILE A 464 29.74 10.64 -3.46
N ILE A 465 28.85 10.02 -4.21
CA ILE A 465 29.15 9.41 -5.51
C ILE A 465 28.62 10.38 -6.57
N GLU A 466 29.51 10.93 -7.39
CA GLU A 466 29.19 11.83 -8.51
C GLU A 466 28.97 11.03 -9.81
#